data_ca106efa0c8047af8bbc17dc25f5998e
#
_entry.id   ca106efa0c8047af8bbc17dc25f5998e
#
_cell.length_a   1.000
_cell.length_b   1.000
_cell.length_c   1.000
_cell.angle_alpha   90.00
_cell.angle_beta   90.00
_cell.angle_gamma   90.00
#
_symmetry.space_group_name_H-M   'P 1'
#
loop_
_entity.id
_entity.type
_entity.pdbx_description
1 polymer ?
#
loop_
_entity_poly.entity_id
_entity_poly.type
_entity_poly.pdbx_seq_one_letter_code
_entity_poly.pdbx_strand_id
1 'polypeptide(L)'
;MYEQLIESQYGLHLRAMRKSAVGAGSDTWFLDCREGAFVLKFPAASAINHPEAEPALCAFLRERGIPACDFLKNIQGGYLSRAADGRMFTVQRRLPGITPAWHTASEALLLESARLLGQIHCALQYYPPLPEGIGAQFFEHMTPQRAAESYRRSLTTAVERGDEQTVRELRWRIGLMQRLPAPCFDLTRLTLRNTHGDYFISQFLCENGHLSAVIDWTAACVHPVIWEIMRSFTYAAPA
;
A
#
# COMPACT_ATOMS: atom_id res chain seq x y z
N MET A 1 27.46 -6.58 -2.58
CA MET A 1 26.55 -7.73 -2.40
C MET A 1 25.32 -7.62 -3.29
N TYR A 2 24.50 -6.56 -3.24
CA TYR A 2 23.34 -6.39 -4.10
C TYR A 2 23.69 -6.12 -5.57
N GLU A 3 24.80 -5.45 -5.88
CA GLU A 3 25.26 -5.12 -7.22
C GLU A 3 25.39 -6.36 -8.10
N GLN A 4 26.16 -7.33 -7.66
CA GLN A 4 26.35 -8.61 -8.38
C GLN A 4 25.03 -9.38 -8.55
N LEU A 5 24.14 -9.31 -7.55
CA LEU A 5 22.84 -9.97 -7.57
C LEU A 5 21.93 -9.33 -8.62
N ILE A 6 21.86 -8.00 -8.66
CA ILE A 6 21.06 -7.24 -9.61
C ILE A 6 21.57 -7.46 -11.04
N GLU A 7 22.88 -7.40 -11.24
CA GLU A 7 23.50 -7.63 -12.53
C GLU A 7 23.25 -9.06 -13.01
N SER A 8 23.53 -10.06 -12.17
CA SER A 8 23.40 -11.47 -12.56
C SER A 8 21.95 -11.91 -12.80
N GLN A 9 20.97 -11.33 -12.10
CA GLN A 9 19.57 -11.77 -12.19
C GLN A 9 18.72 -10.89 -13.11
N TYR A 10 19.08 -9.65 -13.34
CA TYR A 10 18.29 -8.71 -14.15
C TYR A 10 19.08 -8.06 -15.29
N GLY A 11 20.39 -8.29 -15.39
CA GLY A 11 21.24 -7.64 -16.38
C GLY A 11 21.36 -6.12 -16.17
N LEU A 12 21.15 -5.62 -14.97
CA LEU A 12 21.18 -4.20 -14.64
C LEU A 12 22.54 -3.83 -14.02
N HIS A 13 23.22 -2.83 -14.61
CA HIS A 13 24.51 -2.36 -14.14
C HIS A 13 24.32 -1.19 -13.14
N LEU A 14 24.46 -1.50 -11.86
CA LEU A 14 24.24 -0.55 -10.77
C LEU A 14 25.31 0.54 -10.73
N ARG A 15 24.89 1.81 -10.70
CA ARG A 15 25.75 2.99 -10.51
C ARG A 15 25.65 3.53 -9.10
N ALA A 16 24.41 3.58 -8.57
CA ALA A 16 24.14 4.04 -7.23
C ALA A 16 22.93 3.35 -6.65
N MET A 17 22.88 3.23 -5.32
CA MET A 17 21.78 2.62 -4.59
C MET A 17 21.54 3.41 -3.32
N ARG A 18 20.27 3.71 -3.04
CA ARG A 18 19.88 4.37 -1.79
C ARG A 18 18.64 3.75 -1.20
N LYS A 19 18.63 3.60 0.12
CA LYS A 19 17.45 3.12 0.83
C LYS A 19 16.37 4.18 0.82
N SER A 20 15.10 3.77 0.69
CA SER A 20 13.96 4.66 0.90
C SER A 20 13.92 5.12 2.36
N ALA A 21 13.72 6.41 2.57
CA ALA A 21 13.51 6.98 3.90
C ALA A 21 12.05 6.81 4.38
N VAL A 22 11.14 6.42 3.48
CA VAL A 22 9.70 6.32 3.71
C VAL A 22 9.26 4.90 3.38
N GLY A 23 8.41 4.32 4.20
CA GLY A 23 7.81 3.00 4.00
C GLY A 23 7.61 2.29 5.34
N ALA A 24 6.41 1.79 5.56
CA ALA A 24 6.09 0.97 6.73
C ALA A 24 6.08 -0.51 6.31
N GLY A 25 7.07 -1.27 6.75
CA GLY A 25 7.08 -2.72 6.62
C GLY A 25 7.88 -3.31 5.46
N SER A 26 8.00 -2.66 4.31
CA SER A 26 8.83 -3.13 3.19
C SER A 26 10.24 -2.53 3.24
N ASP A 27 11.24 -3.32 2.90
CA ASP A 27 12.61 -2.81 2.71
C ASP A 27 12.78 -2.41 1.24
N THR A 28 12.73 -1.10 0.97
CA THR A 28 12.69 -0.54 -0.38
C THR A 28 13.95 0.25 -0.69
N TRP A 29 14.51 0.01 -1.87
CA TRP A 29 15.73 0.64 -2.34
C TRP A 29 15.54 1.23 -3.74
N PHE A 30 16.02 2.45 -3.94
CA PHE A 30 16.10 3.06 -5.25
C PHE A 30 17.43 2.73 -5.89
N LEU A 31 17.37 2.23 -7.13
CA LEU A 31 18.52 1.86 -7.92
C LEU A 31 18.68 2.84 -9.08
N ASP A 32 19.88 3.38 -9.23
CA ASP A 32 20.29 4.10 -10.43
C ASP A 32 21.24 3.19 -11.21
N CYS A 33 20.79 2.71 -12.35
CA CYS A 33 21.49 1.77 -13.20
C CYS A 33 21.85 2.42 -14.54
N ARG A 34 22.73 1.79 -15.29
CA ARG A 34 23.07 2.21 -16.65
C ARG A 34 21.83 2.15 -17.56
N GLU A 35 20.95 1.19 -17.33
CA GLU A 35 19.73 0.90 -18.10
C GLU A 35 18.54 1.77 -17.68
N GLY A 36 18.67 2.56 -16.63
CA GLY A 36 17.62 3.44 -16.11
C GLY A 36 17.48 3.43 -14.60
N ALA A 37 16.38 3.95 -14.12
CA ALA A 37 16.04 4.00 -12.70
C ALA A 37 15.07 2.87 -12.32
N PHE A 38 15.34 2.19 -11.20
CA PHE A 38 14.55 1.03 -10.74
C PHE A 38 14.30 1.12 -9.24
N VAL A 39 13.42 0.26 -8.77
CA VAL A 39 13.12 0.05 -7.35
C VAL A 39 13.29 -1.42 -7.04
N LEU A 40 14.11 -1.72 -6.05
CA LEU A 40 14.23 -3.04 -5.44
C LEU A 40 13.36 -3.06 -4.18
N LYS A 41 12.45 -4.01 -4.06
CA LYS A 41 11.53 -4.13 -2.93
C LYS A 41 11.61 -5.53 -2.33
N PHE A 42 11.93 -5.61 -1.04
CA PHE A 42 11.74 -6.79 -0.21
C PHE A 42 10.38 -6.68 0.44
N PRO A 43 9.40 -7.54 0.08
CA PRO A 43 8.09 -7.54 0.71
C PRO A 43 8.20 -7.77 2.22
N ALA A 44 7.32 -7.17 3.00
CA ALA A 44 7.24 -7.46 4.42
C ALA A 44 6.86 -8.92 4.65
N ALA A 45 7.38 -9.54 5.71
CA ALA A 45 7.01 -10.91 6.09
C ALA A 45 5.50 -11.06 6.42
N SER A 46 4.85 -9.94 6.74
CA SER A 46 3.40 -9.83 6.96
C SER A 46 2.60 -9.52 5.71
N ALA A 47 3.24 -9.40 4.54
CA ALA A 47 2.52 -9.19 3.28
C ALA A 47 1.60 -10.38 3.01
N ILE A 48 0.32 -10.10 2.84
CA ILE A 48 -0.76 -11.11 2.82
C ILE A 48 -0.81 -11.82 1.50
N ASN A 49 -0.44 -11.13 0.45
CA ASN A 49 -0.44 -11.70 -0.88
C ASN A 49 0.89 -12.39 -1.16
N HIS A 50 0.80 -13.52 -1.88
CA HIS A 50 1.98 -14.10 -2.47
C HIS A 50 2.73 -13.01 -3.25
N PRO A 51 4.03 -12.82 -3.03
CA PRO A 51 4.81 -11.79 -3.72
C PRO A 51 4.71 -11.86 -5.26
N GLU A 52 4.31 -13.00 -5.82
CA GLU A 52 4.07 -13.19 -7.25
C GLU A 52 2.73 -12.63 -7.74
N ALA A 53 1.77 -12.40 -6.86
CA ALA A 53 0.46 -11.90 -7.24
C ALA A 53 0.48 -10.41 -7.63
N GLU A 54 1.29 -9.59 -6.93
CA GLU A 54 1.41 -8.17 -7.21
C GLU A 54 1.90 -7.88 -8.65
N PRO A 55 2.98 -8.50 -9.15
CA PRO A 55 3.42 -8.30 -10.54
C PRO A 55 2.37 -8.68 -11.60
N ALA A 56 1.69 -9.81 -11.41
CA ALA A 56 0.66 -10.27 -12.35
C ALA A 56 -0.55 -9.31 -12.37
N LEU A 57 -0.98 -8.85 -11.19
CA LEU A 57 -2.05 -7.86 -11.06
C LEU A 57 -1.68 -6.53 -11.71
N CYS A 58 -0.47 -6.03 -11.45
CA CYS A 58 0.01 -4.77 -12.04
C CYS A 58 0.11 -4.86 -13.57
N ALA A 59 0.59 -5.98 -14.11
CA ALA A 59 0.61 -6.21 -15.57
C ALA A 59 -0.80 -6.16 -16.16
N PHE A 60 -1.77 -6.86 -15.56
CA PHE A 60 -3.18 -6.84 -15.96
C PHE A 60 -3.78 -5.43 -15.97
N LEU A 61 -3.48 -4.63 -14.95
CA LEU A 61 -3.98 -3.26 -14.83
C LEU A 61 -3.36 -2.34 -15.88
N ARG A 62 -2.06 -2.47 -16.13
CA ARG A 62 -1.34 -1.69 -17.16
C ARG A 62 -1.85 -1.98 -18.56
N GLU A 63 -2.16 -3.24 -18.90
CA GLU A 63 -2.79 -3.62 -20.16
C GLU A 63 -4.14 -2.92 -20.39
N ARG A 64 -4.78 -2.44 -19.32
CA ARG A 64 -6.06 -1.69 -19.33
C ARG A 64 -5.89 -0.19 -19.16
N GLY A 65 -4.65 0.31 -19.29
CA GLY A 65 -4.35 1.74 -19.21
C GLY A 65 -4.35 2.31 -17.78
N ILE A 66 -4.38 1.45 -16.75
CA ILE A 66 -4.27 1.89 -15.37
C ILE A 66 -2.78 2.02 -14.99
N PRO A 67 -2.34 3.18 -14.49
CA PRO A 67 -0.94 3.44 -14.20
C PRO A 67 -0.51 2.71 -12.91
N ALA A 68 -0.13 1.45 -13.02
CA ALA A 68 0.38 0.60 -11.95
C ALA A 68 1.87 0.30 -12.11
N CYS A 69 2.48 -0.34 -11.11
CA CYS A 69 3.90 -0.70 -11.11
C CYS A 69 4.29 -1.56 -12.30
N ASP A 70 5.50 -1.33 -12.83
CA ASP A 70 6.10 -2.08 -13.95
C ASP A 70 7.21 -2.99 -13.45
N PHE A 71 6.87 -4.25 -13.17
CA PHE A 71 7.81 -5.24 -12.64
C PHE A 71 8.69 -5.84 -13.75
N LEU A 72 9.97 -6.02 -13.45
CA LEU A 72 10.92 -6.69 -14.33
C LEU A 72 10.92 -8.19 -14.05
N LYS A 73 10.96 -8.96 -15.14
CA LYS A 73 11.28 -10.39 -15.04
C LYS A 73 12.77 -10.57 -14.88
N ASN A 74 13.17 -11.50 -14.04
CA ASN A 74 14.55 -11.94 -13.93
C ASN A 74 14.94 -12.85 -15.11
N ILE A 75 16.20 -13.24 -15.20
CA ILE A 75 16.72 -14.11 -16.28
C ILE A 75 16.03 -15.47 -16.38
N GLN A 76 15.34 -15.92 -15.34
CA GLN A 76 14.56 -17.17 -15.32
C GLN A 76 13.11 -16.95 -15.78
N GLY A 77 12.73 -15.72 -16.12
CA GLY A 77 11.40 -15.34 -16.56
C GLY A 77 10.38 -15.10 -15.44
N GLY A 78 10.79 -15.24 -14.17
CA GLY A 78 9.97 -14.95 -12.98
C GLY A 78 10.12 -13.51 -12.51
N TYR A 79 9.19 -13.05 -11.68
CA TYR A 79 9.26 -11.72 -11.07
C TYR A 79 9.97 -11.71 -9.72
N LEU A 80 10.02 -12.86 -9.04
CA LEU A 80 10.67 -13.01 -7.75
C LEU A 80 12.09 -13.53 -7.90
N SER A 81 12.96 -12.93 -7.12
CA SER A 81 14.34 -13.38 -6.96
C SER A 81 14.64 -13.56 -5.46
N ARG A 82 15.64 -14.37 -5.17
CA ARG A 82 16.07 -14.66 -3.80
C ARG A 82 17.45 -14.05 -3.55
N ALA A 83 17.58 -13.30 -2.47
CA ALA A 83 18.85 -12.78 -1.99
C ALA A 83 19.66 -13.87 -1.25
N ALA A 84 20.95 -13.62 -1.03
CA ALA A 84 21.84 -14.56 -0.34
C ALA A 84 21.43 -14.85 1.12
N ASP A 85 20.72 -13.92 1.75
CA ASP A 85 20.14 -14.08 3.09
C ASP A 85 18.80 -14.84 3.10
N GLY A 86 18.35 -15.32 1.93
CA GLY A 86 17.12 -16.08 1.77
C GLY A 86 15.87 -15.23 1.55
N ARG A 87 15.93 -13.91 1.73
CA ARG A 87 14.78 -13.02 1.49
C ARG A 87 14.42 -12.96 0.01
N MET A 88 13.12 -12.94 -0.25
CA MET A 88 12.60 -12.75 -1.60
C MET A 88 12.51 -11.25 -1.91
N PHE A 89 12.73 -10.89 -3.17
CA PHE A 89 12.62 -9.50 -3.63
C PHE A 89 12.10 -9.42 -5.06
N THR A 90 11.59 -8.26 -5.43
CA THR A 90 11.20 -7.89 -6.78
C THR A 90 11.97 -6.67 -7.23
N VAL A 91 12.10 -6.51 -8.55
CA VAL A 91 12.62 -5.29 -9.17
C VAL A 91 11.54 -4.73 -10.08
N GLN A 92 11.31 -3.42 -10.00
CA GLN A 92 10.34 -2.72 -10.85
C GLN A 92 10.96 -1.44 -11.40
N ARG A 93 10.47 -0.96 -12.55
CA ARG A 93 10.87 0.36 -13.05
C ARG A 93 10.44 1.44 -12.08
N ARG A 94 11.31 2.40 -11.84
CA ARG A 94 10.94 3.58 -11.06
C ARG A 94 10.01 4.45 -11.89
N LEU A 95 8.78 4.60 -11.41
CA LEU A 95 7.79 5.48 -12.04
C LEU A 95 8.10 6.94 -11.68
N PRO A 96 7.78 7.89 -12.59
CA PRO A 96 7.95 9.32 -12.34
C PRO A 96 6.95 9.81 -11.29
N GLY A 97 7.31 10.92 -10.66
CA GLY A 97 6.46 11.57 -9.67
C GLY A 97 6.94 11.44 -8.23
N ILE A 98 6.25 12.14 -7.36
CA ILE A 98 6.47 12.13 -5.91
C ILE A 98 5.16 11.83 -5.20
N THR A 99 5.25 11.21 -4.04
CA THR A 99 4.09 10.98 -3.18
C THR A 99 3.71 12.30 -2.49
N PRO A 100 2.45 12.75 -2.61
CA PRO A 100 1.98 13.93 -1.90
C PRO A 100 2.02 13.74 -0.39
N ALA A 101 2.19 14.82 0.36
CA ALA A 101 2.05 14.78 1.81
C ALA A 101 0.57 14.59 2.20
N TRP A 102 0.34 14.06 3.39
CA TRP A 102 -1.00 13.89 3.92
C TRP A 102 -1.72 15.24 4.05
N HIS A 103 -3.01 15.26 3.80
CA HIS A 103 -3.87 16.44 3.89
C HIS A 103 -3.48 17.61 2.96
N THR A 104 -2.76 17.31 1.86
CA THR A 104 -2.31 18.35 0.90
C THR A 104 -2.89 18.16 -0.50
N ALA A 105 -3.79 17.21 -0.71
CA ALA A 105 -4.38 16.97 -2.02
C ALA A 105 -5.24 18.16 -2.45
N SER A 106 -5.02 18.63 -3.66
CA SER A 106 -5.93 19.59 -4.30
C SER A 106 -7.27 18.94 -4.65
N GLU A 107 -8.31 19.74 -4.82
CA GLU A 107 -9.61 19.23 -5.30
C GLU A 107 -9.46 18.50 -6.65
N ALA A 108 -8.64 19.01 -7.55
CA ALA A 108 -8.36 18.38 -8.83
C ALA A 108 -7.75 16.97 -8.65
N LEU A 109 -6.76 16.83 -7.76
CA LEU A 109 -6.15 15.55 -7.45
C LEU A 109 -7.14 14.57 -6.81
N LEU A 110 -8.03 15.04 -5.92
CA LEU A 110 -9.08 14.22 -5.33
C LEU A 110 -10.06 13.70 -6.39
N LEU A 111 -10.46 14.54 -7.35
CA LEU A 111 -11.32 14.13 -8.45
C LEU A 111 -10.64 13.14 -9.39
N GLU A 112 -9.35 13.35 -9.73
CA GLU A 112 -8.56 12.40 -10.52
C GLU A 112 -8.45 11.05 -9.81
N SER A 113 -8.13 11.06 -8.52
CA SER A 113 -8.05 9.85 -7.70
C SER A 113 -9.37 9.10 -7.66
N ALA A 114 -10.50 9.79 -7.46
CA ALA A 114 -11.81 9.16 -7.44
C ALA A 114 -12.17 8.52 -8.80
N ARG A 115 -11.86 9.20 -9.92
CA ARG A 115 -12.06 8.64 -11.27
C ARG A 115 -11.19 7.39 -11.49
N LEU A 116 -9.92 7.47 -11.10
CA LEU A 116 -9.00 6.35 -11.24
C LEU A 116 -9.43 5.15 -10.39
N LEU A 117 -9.90 5.39 -9.15
CA LEU A 117 -10.44 4.33 -8.30
C LEU A 117 -11.63 3.62 -8.98
N GLY A 118 -12.53 4.39 -9.57
CA GLY A 118 -13.63 3.84 -10.36
C GLY A 118 -13.16 2.98 -11.54
N GLN A 119 -12.13 3.42 -12.27
CA GLN A 119 -11.52 2.67 -13.37
C GLN A 119 -10.85 1.38 -12.86
N ILE A 120 -10.14 1.45 -11.74
CA ILE A 120 -9.54 0.29 -11.08
C ILE A 120 -10.62 -0.74 -10.72
N HIS A 121 -11.69 -0.32 -10.05
CA HIS A 121 -12.77 -1.22 -9.68
C HIS A 121 -13.44 -1.85 -10.92
N CYS A 122 -13.64 -1.09 -11.99
CA CYS A 122 -14.17 -1.62 -13.25
C CYS A 122 -13.23 -2.66 -13.88
N ALA A 123 -11.92 -2.40 -13.88
CA ALA A 123 -10.95 -3.34 -14.44
C ALA A 123 -10.87 -4.63 -13.60
N LEU A 124 -10.83 -4.49 -12.28
CA LEU A 124 -10.68 -5.60 -11.34
C LEU A 124 -11.88 -6.57 -11.32
N GLN A 125 -13.01 -6.20 -11.89
CA GLN A 125 -14.14 -7.13 -12.09
C GLN A 125 -13.79 -8.28 -13.04
N TYR A 126 -12.83 -8.08 -13.93
CA TYR A 126 -12.37 -9.05 -14.92
C TYR A 126 -11.08 -9.78 -14.49
N TYR A 127 -10.56 -9.46 -13.32
CA TYR A 127 -9.43 -10.17 -12.73
C TYR A 127 -9.93 -11.33 -11.87
N PRO A 128 -9.27 -12.48 -11.88
CA PRO A 128 -9.63 -13.58 -10.98
C PRO A 128 -9.74 -13.11 -9.53
N PRO A 129 -10.61 -13.72 -8.71
CA PRO A 129 -10.70 -13.37 -7.30
C PRO A 129 -9.33 -13.39 -6.63
N LEU A 130 -8.94 -12.27 -6.05
CA LEU A 130 -7.77 -12.18 -5.20
C LEU A 130 -8.02 -12.99 -3.92
N PRO A 131 -6.97 -13.48 -3.25
CA PRO A 131 -7.13 -14.12 -1.96
C PRO A 131 -7.95 -13.25 -1.02
N GLU A 132 -8.77 -13.86 -0.19
CA GLU A 132 -9.40 -13.16 0.91
C GLU A 132 -8.28 -12.57 1.77
N GLY A 133 -8.09 -11.27 1.63
CA GLY A 133 -7.06 -10.57 2.34
C GLY A 133 -7.43 -10.42 3.81
N ILE A 134 -6.74 -9.54 4.49
CA ILE A 134 -7.03 -9.02 5.84
C ILE A 134 -8.53 -8.75 6.06
N GLY A 135 -9.35 -8.74 5.00
CA GLY A 135 -10.74 -8.31 4.99
C GLY A 135 -11.60 -8.91 6.08
N ALA A 136 -11.73 -10.22 6.18
CA ALA A 136 -12.55 -10.83 7.21
C ALA A 136 -11.93 -10.63 8.61
N GLN A 137 -10.65 -10.94 8.77
CA GLN A 137 -9.94 -10.74 10.04
C GLN A 137 -9.85 -9.25 10.43
N PHE A 138 -9.70 -8.35 9.46
CA PHE A 138 -9.63 -6.92 9.71
C PHE A 138 -10.93 -6.40 10.31
N PHE A 139 -12.09 -6.79 9.79
CA PHE A 139 -13.39 -6.40 10.33
C PHE A 139 -13.66 -7.02 11.71
N GLU A 140 -13.25 -8.25 11.96
CA GLU A 140 -13.31 -8.87 13.29
C GLU A 140 -12.44 -8.13 14.30
N HIS A 141 -11.37 -7.47 13.85
CA HIS A 141 -10.43 -6.73 14.70
C HIS A 141 -10.75 -5.24 14.81
N MET A 142 -11.55 -4.68 13.91
CA MET A 142 -11.93 -3.25 13.91
C MET A 142 -13.19 -2.98 14.75
N THR A 143 -13.19 -3.46 15.99
CA THR A 143 -14.24 -3.12 16.94
C THR A 143 -13.82 -1.94 17.83
N PRO A 144 -14.77 -1.12 18.31
CA PRO A 144 -14.47 -0.06 19.29
C PRO A 144 -13.71 -0.58 20.51
N GLN A 145 -14.03 -1.79 20.98
CA GLN A 145 -13.38 -2.42 22.11
C GLN A 145 -11.89 -2.67 21.83
N ARG A 146 -11.55 -3.28 20.69
CA ARG A 146 -10.15 -3.54 20.30
C ARG A 146 -9.40 -2.26 19.99
N ALA A 147 -10.05 -1.26 19.39
CA ALA A 147 -9.46 0.06 19.22
C ALA A 147 -9.11 0.69 20.57
N ALA A 148 -10.03 0.64 21.54
CA ALA A 148 -9.79 1.14 22.89
C ALA A 148 -8.64 0.41 23.59
N GLU A 149 -8.52 -0.91 23.41
CA GLU A 149 -7.40 -1.69 23.94
C GLU A 149 -6.05 -1.28 23.32
N SER A 150 -6.02 -1.07 22.01
CA SER A 150 -4.84 -0.56 21.30
C SER A 150 -4.45 0.82 21.80
N TYR A 151 -5.41 1.73 21.95
CA TYR A 151 -5.16 3.07 22.48
C TYR A 151 -4.66 3.04 23.93
N ARG A 152 -5.14 2.12 24.78
CA ARG A 152 -4.63 1.95 26.15
C ARG A 152 -3.15 1.54 26.16
N ARG A 153 -2.75 0.61 25.28
CA ARG A 153 -1.32 0.24 25.14
C ARG A 153 -0.46 1.44 24.74
N SER A 154 -0.92 2.21 23.75
CA SER A 154 -0.23 3.42 23.32
C SER A 154 -0.20 4.50 24.42
N LEU A 155 -1.27 4.60 25.22
CA LEU A 155 -1.35 5.53 26.34
C LEU A 155 -0.29 5.24 27.40
N THR A 156 -0.06 3.97 27.73
CA THR A 156 1.02 3.58 28.66
C THR A 156 2.37 4.11 28.17
N THR A 157 2.69 3.86 26.89
CA THR A 157 3.96 4.36 26.29
C THR A 157 4.03 5.90 26.28
N ALA A 158 2.93 6.59 25.99
CA ALA A 158 2.90 8.06 25.97
C ALA A 158 3.13 8.64 27.37
N VAL A 159 2.55 8.02 28.40
CA VAL A 159 2.76 8.41 29.81
C VAL A 159 4.22 8.20 30.21
N GLU A 160 4.82 7.06 29.88
CA GLU A 160 6.23 6.76 30.15
C GLU A 160 7.19 7.75 29.49
N ARG A 161 6.80 8.30 28.33
CA ARG A 161 7.58 9.31 27.58
C ARG A 161 7.32 10.75 28.02
N GLY A 162 6.35 10.99 28.88
CA GLY A 162 5.92 12.34 29.29
C GLY A 162 5.25 13.16 28.17
N ASP A 163 4.71 12.50 27.14
CA ASP A 163 4.03 13.17 26.02
C ASP A 163 2.58 13.49 26.39
N GLU A 164 2.41 14.62 27.09
CA GLU A 164 1.10 15.04 27.60
C GLU A 164 0.06 15.30 26.50
N GLN A 165 0.47 15.74 25.30
CA GLN A 165 -0.44 15.97 24.19
C GLN A 165 -1.05 14.64 23.73
N THR A 166 -0.19 13.67 23.42
CA THR A 166 -0.62 12.32 23.02
C THR A 166 -1.45 11.65 24.11
N VAL A 167 -1.10 11.84 25.39
CA VAL A 167 -1.88 11.33 26.52
C VAL A 167 -3.32 11.89 26.52
N ARG A 168 -3.50 13.21 26.31
CA ARG A 168 -4.84 13.82 26.24
C ARG A 168 -5.65 13.28 25.07
N GLU A 169 -5.04 13.19 23.88
CA GLU A 169 -5.71 12.67 22.69
C GLU A 169 -6.12 11.20 22.85
N LEU A 170 -5.25 10.35 23.36
CA LEU A 170 -5.55 8.94 23.55
C LEU A 170 -6.65 8.71 24.58
N ARG A 171 -6.66 9.48 25.68
CA ARG A 171 -7.76 9.44 26.65
C ARG A 171 -9.10 9.82 26.03
N TRP A 172 -9.12 10.88 25.21
CA TRP A 172 -10.32 11.28 24.48
C TRP A 172 -10.81 10.18 23.52
N ARG A 173 -9.89 9.59 22.72
CA ARG A 173 -10.20 8.49 21.79
C ARG A 173 -10.75 7.27 22.52
N ILE A 174 -10.16 6.88 23.66
CA ILE A 174 -10.66 5.79 24.49
C ILE A 174 -12.10 6.07 24.94
N GLY A 175 -12.35 7.27 25.44
CA GLY A 175 -13.71 7.69 25.86
C GLY A 175 -14.71 7.71 24.69
N LEU A 176 -14.25 8.06 23.47
CA LEU A 176 -15.09 7.98 22.27
C LEU A 176 -15.43 6.53 21.94
N MET A 177 -14.44 5.63 21.91
CA MET A 177 -14.66 4.21 21.62
C MET A 177 -15.62 3.54 22.59
N GLN A 178 -15.61 3.92 23.86
CA GLN A 178 -16.53 3.39 24.88
C GLN A 178 -17.98 3.78 24.65
N ARG A 179 -18.23 4.89 23.94
CA ARG A 179 -19.58 5.39 23.64
C ARG A 179 -20.12 4.89 22.30
N LEU A 180 -19.26 4.35 21.44
CA LEU A 180 -19.70 3.81 20.18
C LEU A 180 -20.42 2.47 20.39
N PRO A 181 -21.58 2.26 19.73
CA PRO A 181 -22.22 0.95 19.74
C PRO A 181 -21.29 -0.09 19.12
N ALA A 182 -21.48 -1.36 19.48
CA ALA A 182 -20.84 -2.45 18.78
C ALA A 182 -21.21 -2.34 17.29
N PRO A 183 -20.23 -2.45 16.35
CA PRO A 183 -20.53 -2.31 14.94
C PRO A 183 -21.45 -3.45 14.51
N CYS A 184 -22.58 -3.08 13.93
CA CYS A 184 -23.52 -4.00 13.30
C CYS A 184 -23.20 -4.08 11.81
N PHE A 185 -21.99 -4.53 11.44
CA PHE A 185 -21.65 -4.74 10.04
C PHE A 185 -22.16 -6.14 9.61
N ASP A 186 -23.21 -6.15 8.84
CA ASP A 186 -23.60 -7.33 8.11
C ASP A 186 -22.81 -7.37 6.80
N LEU A 187 -21.69 -8.06 6.79
CA LEU A 187 -20.80 -8.19 5.63
C LEU A 187 -21.53 -8.84 4.45
N THR A 188 -22.59 -9.62 4.69
CA THR A 188 -23.37 -10.27 3.62
C THR A 188 -24.14 -9.25 2.78
N ARG A 189 -24.37 -8.06 3.31
CA ARG A 189 -25.05 -6.95 2.61
C ARG A 189 -24.09 -6.01 1.87
N LEU A 190 -22.79 -6.21 2.01
CA LEU A 190 -21.79 -5.36 1.36
C LEU A 190 -21.34 -5.98 0.04
N THR A 191 -21.10 -5.13 -0.95
CA THR A 191 -20.50 -5.56 -2.21
C THR A 191 -19.03 -5.84 -2.00
N LEU A 192 -18.65 -7.12 -2.03
CA LEU A 192 -17.27 -7.58 -1.96
C LEU A 192 -16.71 -7.71 -3.38
N ARG A 193 -15.53 -7.14 -3.63
CA ARG A 193 -14.82 -7.23 -4.92
C ARG A 193 -13.33 -7.16 -4.70
N ASN A 194 -12.57 -7.49 -5.74
CA ASN A 194 -11.15 -7.18 -5.79
C ASN A 194 -10.94 -5.66 -5.65
N THR A 195 -10.03 -5.28 -4.77
CA THR A 195 -9.68 -3.89 -4.44
C THR A 195 -8.15 -3.74 -4.39
N HIS A 196 -7.66 -2.52 -4.32
CA HIS A 196 -6.26 -2.23 -4.00
C HIS A 196 -5.93 -2.62 -2.54
N GLY A 197 -6.92 -2.51 -1.65
CA GLY A 197 -6.81 -2.84 -0.23
C GLY A 197 -6.15 -1.74 0.63
N ASP A 198 -5.37 -0.85 0.02
CA ASP A 198 -4.70 0.27 0.70
C ASP A 198 -4.69 1.55 -0.16
N TYR A 199 -5.79 1.83 -0.86
CA TYR A 199 -5.90 2.98 -1.77
C TYR A 199 -6.04 4.29 -1.00
N PHE A 200 -4.96 5.05 -0.88
CA PHE A 200 -4.95 6.38 -0.28
C PHE A 200 -3.71 7.18 -0.71
N ILE A 201 -3.64 8.44 -0.34
CA ILE A 201 -2.68 9.42 -0.87
C ILE A 201 -1.21 8.99 -0.82
N SER A 202 -0.80 8.18 0.17
CA SER A 202 0.58 7.70 0.27
C SER A 202 0.96 6.68 -0.83
N GLN A 203 -0.04 6.12 -1.51
CA GLN A 203 0.15 5.17 -2.61
C GLN A 203 0.07 5.86 -3.99
N PHE A 204 -0.03 7.19 -4.02
CA PHE A 204 -0.04 7.94 -5.26
C PHE A 204 1.35 8.47 -5.59
N LEU A 205 1.69 8.44 -6.87
CA LEU A 205 2.73 9.26 -7.43
C LEU A 205 2.07 10.38 -8.22
N CYS A 206 2.55 11.61 -8.03
CA CYS A 206 2.05 12.79 -8.73
C CYS A 206 3.19 13.49 -9.45
N GLU A 207 2.92 13.92 -10.68
CA GLU A 207 3.82 14.69 -11.50
C GLU A 207 3.08 15.95 -12.00
N ASN A 208 3.69 17.13 -11.81
CA ASN A 208 3.07 18.41 -12.17
C ASN A 208 1.66 18.64 -11.60
N GLY A 209 1.39 18.10 -10.39
CA GLY A 209 0.10 18.25 -9.73
C GLY A 209 -0.97 17.23 -10.16
N HIS A 210 -0.67 16.33 -11.09
CA HIS A 210 -1.56 15.29 -11.59
C HIS A 210 -1.14 13.91 -11.11
N LEU A 211 -2.08 13.01 -10.96
CA LEU A 211 -1.83 11.63 -10.57
C LEU A 211 -1.16 10.87 -11.72
N SER A 212 0.08 10.40 -11.52
CA SER A 212 0.87 9.69 -12.53
C SER A 212 0.86 8.18 -12.33
N ALA A 213 0.74 7.68 -11.10
CA ALA A 213 0.65 6.25 -10.83
C ALA A 213 0.05 5.93 -9.46
N VAL A 214 -0.45 4.69 -9.34
CA VAL A 214 -0.79 4.04 -8.06
C VAL A 214 0.18 2.90 -7.81
N ILE A 215 0.79 2.90 -6.63
CA ILE A 215 1.84 1.96 -6.23
C ILE A 215 1.42 1.13 -5.02
N ASP A 216 2.22 0.11 -4.70
CA ASP A 216 2.06 -0.76 -3.53
C ASP A 216 0.76 -1.57 -3.51
N TRP A 217 0.63 -2.48 -4.45
CA TRP A 217 -0.51 -3.39 -4.59
C TRP A 217 -0.40 -4.65 -3.70
N THR A 218 0.53 -4.65 -2.73
CA THR A 218 0.74 -5.79 -1.83
C THR A 218 -0.45 -6.09 -0.92
N ALA A 219 -1.31 -5.10 -0.69
CA ALA A 219 -2.54 -5.25 0.10
C ALA A 219 -3.77 -5.61 -0.75
N ALA A 220 -3.61 -5.76 -2.08
CA ALA A 220 -4.73 -6.04 -2.96
C ALA A 220 -5.45 -7.34 -2.57
N CYS A 221 -6.77 -7.26 -2.38
CA CYS A 221 -7.57 -8.35 -1.83
C CYS A 221 -9.04 -8.18 -2.16
N VAL A 222 -9.83 -9.22 -1.91
CA VAL A 222 -11.30 -9.11 -1.89
C VAL A 222 -11.74 -8.38 -0.64
N HIS A 223 -12.44 -7.26 -0.83
CA HIS A 223 -12.80 -6.34 0.26
C HIS A 223 -14.15 -5.65 -0.03
N PRO A 224 -14.87 -5.12 0.98
CA PRO A 224 -16.00 -4.25 0.71
C PRO A 224 -15.57 -3.00 -0.07
N VAL A 225 -16.18 -2.77 -1.22
CA VAL A 225 -15.89 -1.60 -2.07
C VAL A 225 -16.02 -0.28 -1.31
N ILE A 226 -17.04 -0.18 -0.45
CA ILE A 226 -17.27 1.02 0.36
C ILE A 226 -16.10 1.32 1.31
N TRP A 227 -15.44 0.29 1.82
CA TRP A 227 -14.27 0.47 2.66
C TRP A 227 -13.15 1.19 1.91
N GLU A 228 -12.84 0.77 0.68
CA GLU A 228 -11.79 1.38 -0.11
C GLU A 228 -12.12 2.83 -0.49
N ILE A 229 -13.40 3.09 -0.84
CA ILE A 229 -13.88 4.45 -1.09
C ILE A 229 -13.66 5.33 0.14
N MET A 230 -14.06 4.88 1.33
CA MET A 230 -13.87 5.64 2.57
C MET A 230 -12.39 5.83 2.91
N ARG A 231 -11.56 4.79 2.69
CA ARG A 231 -10.13 4.87 2.92
C ARG A 231 -9.45 5.91 2.03
N SER A 232 -9.89 6.05 0.78
CA SER A 232 -9.32 7.00 -0.17
C SER A 232 -9.38 8.45 0.31
N PHE A 233 -10.35 8.79 1.15
CA PHE A 233 -10.53 10.15 1.69
C PHE A 233 -9.77 10.38 3.01
N THR A 234 -9.41 9.35 3.74
CA THR A 234 -9.00 9.45 5.14
C THR A 234 -7.79 10.37 5.35
N TYR A 235 -6.85 10.43 4.43
CA TYR A 235 -5.62 11.23 4.56
C TYR A 235 -5.38 12.14 3.35
N ALA A 236 -6.31 12.20 2.43
CA ALA A 236 -6.19 12.98 1.22
C ALA A 236 -6.78 14.39 1.38
N ALA A 237 -7.98 14.49 1.97
CA ALA A 237 -8.65 15.78 2.15
C ALA A 237 -7.87 16.68 3.12
N PRO A 238 -7.89 18.01 2.92
CA PRO A 238 -7.39 18.98 3.89
C PRO A 238 -8.02 18.76 5.27
N ALA A 239 -7.24 19.01 6.33
CA ALA A 239 -7.68 18.88 7.71
C ALA A 239 -8.68 19.98 8.09
#